data_10a840bb9f946db350873c5d9daa4a04
#
_entry.id   10a840bb9f946db350873c5d9daa4a04
#
_cell.length_a   1.000
_cell.length_b   1.000
_cell.length_c   1.000
_cell.angle_alpha   90.00
_cell.angle_beta   90.00
_cell.angle_gamma   90.00
#
_symmetry.space_group_name_H-M   'P 1'
#
loop_
_entity.id
_entity.type
_entity.pdbx_description
1 polymer ?
#
loop_
_entity_poly.entity_id
_entity_poly.type
_entity_poly.pdbx_seq_one_letter_code
_entity_poly.pdbx_strand_id
1 'polypeptide(L)'
;MGVLEYVLESAWAPTWKYVWCVQAFGAVLIVSGQLLRSFAMIHASTNFSHALAQTKREDHVLVTTGVYAVARHPSYAGFFWWAVGTQIMLGNPVSLILFTVLLTRFFAQRIRVEEATLRAFFGDAYRSYAARTPRGVPLVGWVT
;
A
#
# COMPACT_ATOMS: atom_id res chain seq x y z
N MET A 1 6.06 7.20 -16.81
CA MET A 1 5.98 8.61 -16.34
C MET A 1 7.19 8.97 -15.47
N GLY A 2 7.42 8.35 -14.32
CA GLY A 2 8.51 8.76 -13.42
C GLY A 2 9.93 8.73 -14.02
N VAL A 3 10.27 7.76 -14.87
CA VAL A 3 11.56 7.74 -15.56
C VAL A 3 11.69 8.89 -16.57
N LEU A 4 10.62 9.19 -17.31
CA LEU A 4 10.63 10.29 -18.27
C LEU A 4 10.78 11.64 -17.55
N GLU A 5 10.03 11.87 -16.47
CA GLU A 5 10.16 13.05 -15.63
C GLU A 5 11.59 13.20 -15.10
N TYR A 6 12.16 12.12 -14.54
CA TYR A 6 13.53 12.12 -14.04
C TYR A 6 14.54 12.54 -15.11
N VAL A 7 14.45 11.97 -16.32
CA VAL A 7 15.37 12.29 -17.43
C VAL A 7 15.23 13.74 -17.86
N LEU A 8 14.00 14.22 -18.05
CA LEU A 8 13.75 15.60 -18.48
C LEU A 8 14.24 16.61 -17.44
N GLU A 9 13.89 16.42 -16.18
CA GLU A 9 14.27 17.33 -15.10
C GLU A 9 15.77 17.27 -14.78
N SER A 10 16.42 16.11 -14.93
CA SER A 10 17.87 16.00 -14.77
C SER A 10 18.63 16.81 -15.82
N ALA A 11 18.05 16.99 -17.02
CA ALA A 11 18.65 17.81 -18.08
C ALA A 11 18.46 19.32 -17.84
N TRP A 12 17.35 19.75 -17.17
CA TRP A 12 17.00 21.16 -17.05
C TRP A 12 17.23 21.75 -15.66
N ALA A 13 17.11 20.96 -14.60
CA ALA A 13 17.22 21.42 -13.20
C ALA A 13 17.84 20.35 -12.28
N PRO A 14 19.13 20.01 -12.47
CA PRO A 14 19.74 18.86 -11.80
C PRO A 14 19.91 19.02 -10.29
N THR A 15 20.00 20.24 -9.75
CA THR A 15 20.47 20.50 -8.37
C THR A 15 19.57 19.93 -7.28
N TRP A 16 18.24 19.97 -7.44
CA TRP A 16 17.30 19.48 -6.42
C TRP A 16 17.23 17.95 -6.38
N LYS A 17 17.59 17.26 -7.47
CA LYS A 17 17.56 15.78 -7.55
C LYS A 17 18.66 15.11 -6.74
N TYR A 18 19.68 15.86 -6.35
CA TYR A 18 20.85 15.33 -5.64
C TYR A 18 20.87 15.69 -4.15
N VAL A 19 19.73 16.05 -3.56
CA VAL A 19 19.62 16.28 -2.13
C VAL A 19 19.61 14.95 -1.39
N TRP A 20 20.78 14.55 -0.87
CA TRP A 20 20.98 13.22 -0.30
C TRP A 20 19.99 12.86 0.84
N CYS A 21 19.59 13.86 1.67
CA CYS A 21 18.61 13.63 2.71
C CYS A 21 17.23 13.20 2.16
N VAL A 22 16.81 13.78 1.02
CA VAL A 22 15.56 13.41 0.35
C VAL A 22 15.67 12.02 -0.26
N GLN A 23 16.80 11.71 -0.88
CA GLN A 23 17.09 10.38 -1.44
C GLN A 23 17.13 9.32 -0.34
N ALA A 24 17.81 9.59 0.78
CA ALA A 24 17.87 8.69 1.94
C ALA A 24 16.49 8.45 2.54
N PHE A 25 15.68 9.49 2.69
CA PHE A 25 14.29 9.37 3.16
C PHE A 25 13.45 8.52 2.21
N GLY A 26 13.54 8.76 0.90
CA GLY A 26 12.87 7.93 -0.11
C GLY A 26 13.31 6.47 -0.04
N ALA A 27 14.61 6.20 0.12
CA ALA A 27 15.15 4.85 0.28
C ALA A 27 14.60 4.15 1.53
N VAL A 28 14.50 4.85 2.67
CA VAL A 28 13.89 4.31 3.90
C VAL A 28 12.44 3.92 3.66
N LEU A 29 11.65 4.76 2.96
CA LEU A 29 10.27 4.44 2.62
C LEU A 29 10.16 3.23 1.69
N ILE A 30 11.05 3.09 0.71
CA ILE A 30 11.11 1.94 -0.18
C ILE A 30 11.36 0.66 0.60
N VAL A 31 12.39 0.65 1.43
CA VAL A 31 12.78 -0.55 2.20
C VAL A 31 11.69 -0.92 3.20
N SER A 32 11.20 0.04 3.99
CA SER A 32 10.15 -0.21 5.00
C SER A 32 8.84 -0.65 4.35
N GLY A 33 8.46 -0.02 3.24
CA GLY A 33 7.27 -0.41 2.46
C GLY A 33 7.38 -1.83 1.90
N GLN A 34 8.53 -2.18 1.32
CA GLN A 34 8.78 -3.54 0.81
C GLN A 34 8.79 -4.58 1.94
N LEU A 35 9.41 -4.29 3.07
CA LEU A 35 9.41 -5.18 4.24
C LEU A 35 8.00 -5.41 4.77
N LEU A 36 7.21 -4.34 4.94
CA LEU A 36 5.82 -4.45 5.38
C LEU A 36 4.99 -5.32 4.43
N ARG A 37 5.17 -5.14 3.11
CA ARG A 37 4.51 -5.95 2.09
C ARG A 37 4.93 -7.42 2.18
N SER A 38 6.22 -7.70 2.33
CA SER A 38 6.75 -9.06 2.46
C SER A 38 6.23 -9.75 3.72
N PHE A 39 6.24 -9.07 4.87
CA PHE A 39 5.65 -9.59 6.10
C PHE A 39 4.14 -9.84 5.98
N ALA A 40 3.41 -8.97 5.27
CA ALA A 40 1.99 -9.20 5.03
C ALA A 40 1.75 -10.48 4.22
N MET A 41 2.55 -10.74 3.18
CA MET A 41 2.44 -11.96 2.40
C MET A 41 2.80 -13.20 3.22
N ILE A 42 3.87 -13.15 4.02
CA ILE A 42 4.30 -14.26 4.89
C ILE A 42 3.21 -14.58 5.94
N HIS A 43 2.70 -13.56 6.64
CA HIS A 43 1.68 -13.77 7.68
C HIS A 43 0.33 -14.26 7.11
N ALA A 44 -0.04 -13.85 5.91
CA ALA A 44 -1.25 -14.35 5.26
C ALA A 44 -1.06 -15.75 4.66
N SER A 45 0.18 -16.14 4.33
CA SER A 45 0.53 -17.46 3.79
C SER A 45 -0.43 -17.88 2.65
N THR A 46 -1.08 -19.04 2.77
CA THR A 46 -2.04 -19.58 1.80
C THR A 46 -3.30 -18.71 1.63
N ASN A 47 -3.61 -17.82 2.57
CA ASN A 47 -4.72 -16.87 2.47
C ASN A 47 -4.37 -15.62 1.65
N PHE A 48 -3.09 -15.41 1.32
CA PHE A 48 -2.69 -14.28 0.48
C PHE A 48 -3.01 -14.55 -0.98
N SER A 49 -3.70 -13.59 -1.62
CA SER A 49 -3.94 -13.62 -3.07
C SER A 49 -3.83 -12.20 -3.64
N HIS A 50 -3.19 -12.08 -4.82
CA HIS A 50 -3.20 -10.83 -5.58
C HIS A 50 -4.56 -10.56 -6.25
N ALA A 51 -5.34 -11.61 -6.53
CA ALA A 51 -6.70 -11.52 -7.01
C ALA A 51 -7.68 -11.45 -5.84
N LEU A 52 -8.75 -10.65 -5.98
CA LEU A 52 -9.83 -10.67 -5.00
C LEU A 52 -10.53 -12.03 -5.03
N ALA A 53 -10.63 -12.68 -3.88
CA ALA A 53 -11.33 -13.95 -3.77
C ALA A 53 -12.82 -13.74 -4.07
N GLN A 54 -13.34 -14.40 -5.10
CA GLN A 54 -14.76 -14.36 -5.47
C GLN A 54 -15.58 -15.41 -4.71
N THR A 55 -14.95 -16.49 -4.30
CA THR A 55 -15.57 -17.58 -3.55
C THR A 55 -14.75 -17.88 -2.30
N LYS A 56 -15.45 -18.19 -1.20
CA LYS A 56 -14.81 -18.64 0.03
C LYS A 56 -14.33 -20.08 -0.17
N ARG A 57 -13.03 -20.34 0.01
CA ARG A 57 -12.51 -21.70 0.06
C ARG A 57 -12.71 -22.26 1.46
N GLU A 58 -12.73 -23.59 1.59
CA GLU A 58 -12.93 -24.26 2.89
C GLU A 58 -11.76 -23.96 3.86
N ASP A 59 -10.55 -23.80 3.34
CA ASP A 59 -9.32 -23.49 4.09
C ASP A 59 -9.10 -21.98 4.34
N HIS A 60 -10.05 -21.12 3.92
CA HIS A 60 -9.90 -19.67 4.03
C HIS A 60 -10.13 -19.17 5.46
N VAL A 61 -9.07 -18.74 6.12
CA VAL A 61 -9.07 -18.27 7.50
C VAL A 61 -8.89 -16.75 7.55
N LEU A 62 -9.60 -16.07 8.45
CA LEU A 62 -9.41 -14.65 8.71
C LEU A 62 -8.10 -14.43 9.49
N VAL A 63 -7.10 -13.87 8.82
CA VAL A 63 -5.82 -13.54 9.44
C VAL A 63 -5.93 -12.20 10.18
N THR A 64 -5.71 -12.22 11.51
CA THR A 64 -5.82 -11.05 12.39
C THR A 64 -4.56 -10.83 13.25
N THR A 65 -3.51 -11.62 13.02
CA THR A 65 -2.27 -11.63 13.82
C THR A 65 -1.10 -11.04 13.05
N GLY A 66 0.05 -10.87 13.71
CA GLY A 66 1.23 -10.28 13.10
C GLY A 66 0.97 -8.85 12.61
N VAL A 67 1.37 -8.52 11.40
CA VAL A 67 1.15 -7.20 10.80
C VAL A 67 -0.34 -6.87 10.58
N TYR A 68 -1.21 -7.89 10.52
CA TYR A 68 -2.66 -7.72 10.43
C TYR A 68 -3.31 -7.32 11.77
N ALA A 69 -2.62 -7.47 12.89
CA ALA A 69 -3.08 -6.91 14.17
C ALA A 69 -3.01 -5.37 14.20
N VAL A 70 -2.11 -4.78 13.39
CA VAL A 70 -1.87 -3.33 13.32
C VAL A 70 -2.68 -2.66 12.21
N ALA A 71 -2.81 -3.33 11.08
CA ALA A 71 -3.53 -2.81 9.90
C ALA A 71 -4.24 -3.95 9.15
N ARG A 72 -5.45 -3.69 8.62
CA ARG A 72 -6.22 -4.70 7.86
C ARG A 72 -5.66 -4.96 6.46
N HIS A 73 -5.02 -3.94 5.86
CA HIS A 73 -4.46 -4.01 4.52
C HIS A 73 -2.96 -3.66 4.49
N PRO A 74 -2.11 -4.39 5.27
CA PRO A 74 -0.70 -4.03 5.42
C PRO A 74 0.08 -4.17 4.11
N SER A 75 -0.29 -5.11 3.24
CA SER A 75 0.34 -5.28 1.92
C SER A 75 0.08 -4.07 1.00
N TYR A 76 -1.11 -3.46 1.05
CA TYR A 76 -1.42 -2.25 0.27
C TYR A 76 -0.73 -1.02 0.85
N ALA A 77 -0.66 -0.90 2.17
CA ALA A 77 0.11 0.15 2.84
C ALA A 77 1.60 0.07 2.46
N GLY A 78 2.17 -1.13 2.48
CA GLY A 78 3.55 -1.38 2.07
C GLY A 78 3.80 -0.97 0.61
N PHE A 79 2.91 -1.36 -0.31
CA PHE A 79 3.02 -0.96 -1.71
C PHE A 79 2.90 0.55 -1.90
N PHE A 80 1.97 1.20 -1.18
CA PHE A 80 1.80 2.66 -1.24
C PHE A 80 3.10 3.38 -0.85
N TRP A 81 3.68 3.02 0.29
CA TRP A 81 4.91 3.65 0.75
C TRP A 81 6.12 3.34 -0.13
N TRP A 82 6.21 2.12 -0.65
CA TRP A 82 7.23 1.75 -1.63
C TRP A 82 7.15 2.63 -2.89
N ALA A 83 5.96 2.79 -3.46
CA ALA A 83 5.75 3.58 -4.68
C ALA A 83 5.98 5.08 -4.47
N VAL A 84 5.48 5.65 -3.37
CA VAL A 84 5.72 7.05 -2.99
C VAL A 84 7.21 7.29 -2.71
N GLY A 85 7.86 6.37 -1.98
CA GLY A 85 9.28 6.42 -1.70
C GLY A 85 10.15 6.45 -2.96
N THR A 86 9.78 5.70 -4.02
CA THR A 86 10.50 5.74 -5.30
C THR A 86 10.46 7.11 -5.94
N GLN A 87 9.33 7.81 -5.91
CA GLN A 87 9.20 9.14 -6.49
C GLN A 87 9.95 10.20 -5.67
N ILE A 88 9.94 10.08 -4.34
CA ILE A 88 10.72 10.93 -3.43
C ILE A 88 12.22 10.73 -3.69
N MET A 89 12.69 9.47 -3.74
CA MET A 89 14.10 9.15 -3.98
C MET A 89 14.59 9.67 -5.32
N LEU A 90 13.75 9.64 -6.35
CA LEU A 90 14.06 10.17 -7.69
C LEU A 90 13.91 11.70 -7.78
N GLY A 91 13.35 12.35 -6.77
CA GLY A 91 13.06 13.78 -6.78
C GLY A 91 12.05 14.17 -7.88
N ASN A 92 11.00 13.37 -8.08
CA ASN A 92 10.00 13.55 -9.13
C ASN A 92 8.68 14.11 -8.55
N PRO A 93 8.49 15.43 -8.44
CA PRO A 93 7.33 16.02 -7.78
C PRO A 93 6.01 15.76 -8.52
N VAL A 94 6.00 15.80 -9.84
CA VAL A 94 4.78 15.57 -10.63
C VAL A 94 4.33 14.11 -10.52
N SER A 95 5.26 13.15 -10.72
CA SER A 95 4.96 11.73 -10.54
C SER A 95 4.60 11.41 -9.10
N LEU A 96 5.20 12.06 -8.10
CA LEU A 96 4.85 11.89 -6.69
C LEU A 96 3.37 12.22 -6.43
N ILE A 97 2.89 13.37 -6.91
CA ILE A 97 1.49 13.77 -6.80
C ILE A 97 0.59 12.78 -7.54
N LEU A 98 0.94 12.47 -8.80
CA LEU A 98 0.16 11.57 -9.63
C LEU A 98 0.05 10.16 -9.02
N PHE A 99 1.18 9.57 -8.59
CA PHE A 99 1.19 8.26 -7.93
C PHE A 99 0.37 8.26 -6.64
N THR A 100 0.52 9.29 -5.81
CA THR A 100 -0.24 9.42 -4.57
C THR A 100 -1.75 9.43 -4.84
N VAL A 101 -2.21 10.24 -5.79
CA VAL A 101 -3.64 10.33 -6.16
C VAL A 101 -4.15 9.02 -6.75
N LEU A 102 -3.44 8.46 -7.73
CA LEU A 102 -3.85 7.24 -8.42
C LEU A 102 -3.89 6.04 -7.47
N LEU A 103 -2.86 5.86 -6.63
CA LEU A 103 -2.80 4.77 -5.67
C LEU A 103 -3.86 4.90 -4.58
N THR A 104 -4.11 6.12 -4.07
CA THR A 104 -5.19 6.35 -3.11
C THR A 104 -6.54 5.93 -3.69
N ARG A 105 -6.86 6.36 -4.91
CA ARG A 105 -8.11 5.98 -5.59
C ARG A 105 -8.20 4.48 -5.86
N PHE A 106 -7.12 3.90 -6.38
CA PHE A 106 -7.05 2.47 -6.67
C PHE A 106 -7.26 1.63 -5.41
N PHE A 107 -6.53 1.93 -4.33
CA PHE A 107 -6.67 1.17 -3.09
C PHE A 107 -7.99 1.44 -2.38
N ALA A 108 -8.54 2.66 -2.43
CA ALA A 108 -9.86 2.95 -1.87
C ALA A 108 -10.94 2.07 -2.53
N GLN A 109 -10.94 1.96 -3.85
CA GLN A 109 -11.87 1.11 -4.58
C GLN A 109 -11.65 -0.37 -4.28
N ARG A 110 -10.39 -0.83 -4.32
CA ARG A 110 -10.03 -2.22 -4.09
C ARG A 110 -10.39 -2.67 -2.66
N ILE A 111 -10.06 -1.87 -1.64
CA ILE A 111 -10.38 -2.13 -0.24
C ILE A 111 -11.89 -2.20 -0.02
N ARG A 112 -12.66 -1.31 -0.66
CA ARG A 112 -14.13 -1.33 -0.56
C ARG A 112 -14.71 -2.67 -1.01
N VAL A 113 -14.27 -3.19 -2.15
CA VAL A 113 -14.70 -4.48 -2.68
C VAL A 113 -14.24 -5.63 -1.79
N GLU A 114 -12.96 -5.62 -1.39
CA GLU A 114 -12.39 -6.66 -0.54
C GLU A 114 -13.06 -6.73 0.84
N GLU A 115 -13.30 -5.59 1.49
CA GLU A 115 -13.99 -5.54 2.78
C GLU A 115 -15.45 -6.01 2.69
N ALA A 116 -16.13 -5.76 1.57
CA ALA A 116 -17.47 -6.30 1.33
C ALA A 116 -17.45 -7.84 1.26
N THR A 117 -16.48 -8.39 0.53
CA THR A 117 -16.25 -9.84 0.42
C THR A 117 -15.88 -10.47 1.77
N LEU A 118 -14.97 -9.85 2.52
CA LEU A 118 -14.56 -10.34 3.83
C LEU A 118 -15.72 -10.32 4.85
N ARG A 119 -16.59 -9.30 4.78
CA ARG A 119 -17.83 -9.28 5.60
C ARG A 119 -18.79 -10.40 5.21
N ALA A 120 -18.92 -10.70 3.93
CA ALA A 120 -19.76 -11.80 3.46
C ALA A 120 -19.18 -13.17 3.89
N PHE A 121 -17.85 -13.35 3.89
CA PHE A 121 -17.20 -14.60 4.23
C PHE A 121 -17.13 -14.89 5.73
N PHE A 122 -16.88 -13.86 6.55
CA PHE A 122 -16.55 -14.01 7.96
C PHE A 122 -17.55 -13.33 8.92
N GLY A 123 -18.55 -12.60 8.39
CA GLY A 123 -19.65 -12.05 9.18
C GLY A 123 -19.18 -11.20 10.37
N ASP A 124 -19.64 -11.57 11.57
CA ASP A 124 -19.38 -10.85 12.82
C ASP A 124 -17.91 -10.92 13.27
N ALA A 125 -17.19 -11.99 12.92
CA ALA A 125 -15.76 -12.09 13.19
C ALA A 125 -14.97 -10.98 12.46
N TYR A 126 -15.31 -10.71 11.20
CA TYR A 126 -14.69 -9.60 10.46
C TYR A 126 -15.14 -8.24 10.99
N ARG A 127 -16.41 -8.06 11.36
CA ARG A 127 -16.91 -6.79 11.93
C ARG A 127 -16.17 -6.44 13.22
N SER A 128 -16.01 -7.40 14.13
CA SER A 128 -15.30 -7.25 15.40
C SER A 128 -13.81 -6.91 15.17
N TYR A 129 -13.17 -7.54 14.20
CA TYR A 129 -11.80 -7.23 13.80
C TYR A 129 -11.69 -5.81 13.21
N ALA A 130 -12.58 -5.44 12.30
CA ALA A 130 -12.59 -4.15 11.64
C ALA A 130 -12.86 -2.97 12.59
N ALA A 131 -13.60 -3.19 13.68
CA ALA A 131 -13.90 -2.17 14.68
C ALA A 131 -12.65 -1.74 15.48
N ARG A 132 -11.67 -2.63 15.66
CA ARG A 132 -10.46 -2.37 16.47
C ARG A 132 -9.18 -2.16 15.64
N THR A 133 -9.21 -2.49 14.34
CA THR A 133 -8.01 -2.44 13.50
C THR A 133 -8.25 -1.50 12.32
N PRO A 134 -7.41 -0.45 12.12
CA PRO A 134 -7.55 0.48 11.01
C PRO A 134 -7.19 -0.20 9.67
N ARG A 135 -7.59 0.42 8.55
CA ARG A 135 -7.22 -0.05 7.20
C ARG A 135 -5.71 -0.01 6.97
N GLY A 136 -5.04 1.02 7.49
CA GLY A 136 -3.58 1.18 7.45
C GLY A 136 -3.04 1.84 6.18
N VAL A 137 -3.85 2.00 5.14
CA VAL A 137 -3.41 2.67 3.89
C VAL A 137 -3.66 4.18 4.01
N PRO A 138 -2.61 5.02 3.79
CA PRO A 138 -2.74 6.47 3.89
C PRO A 138 -3.81 7.03 2.94
N LEU A 139 -4.49 8.10 3.37
CA LEU A 139 -5.48 8.87 2.60
C LEU A 139 -6.74 8.09 2.16
N VAL A 140 -6.75 6.77 2.22
CA VAL A 140 -7.91 5.95 1.79
C VAL A 140 -9.16 6.24 2.64
N GLY A 141 -9.01 6.56 3.92
CA GLY A 141 -10.12 6.92 4.79
C GLY A 141 -10.86 8.21 4.40
N TRP A 142 -10.26 9.07 3.59
CA TRP A 142 -10.85 10.34 3.11
C TRP A 142 -11.68 10.16 1.83
N VAL A 143 -11.56 9.03 1.15
CA VAL A 143 -12.15 8.76 -0.17
C VAL A 143 -13.26 7.69 -0.10
N THR A 144 -13.44 7.07 1.09
CA THR A 144 -14.44 5.98 1.30
C THR A 144 -15.59 6.45 2.20
#